data_264c1d8cdc9e7de6707f6c64bcca59db
#
_entry.id   264c1d8cdc9e7de6707f6c64bcca59db
#
_cell.length_a   1.000
_cell.length_b   1.000
_cell.length_c   1.000
_cell.angle_alpha   90.00
_cell.angle_beta   90.00
_cell.angle_gamma   90.00
#
_symmetry.space_group_name_H-M   'P 1'
#
loop_
_entity.id
_entity.type
_entity.pdbx_description
1 polymer ?
#
loop_
_entity_poly.entity_id
_entity_poly.type
_entity_poly.pdbx_seq_one_letter_code
_entity_poly.pdbx_strand_id
1 'polypeptide(L)'
;MKKNKLMVFTATLLLSSAGFISTAPADVTLKHGYIDVPPSRAFLCSAKGKNLNKDCGPIQYEPQSIEGLKGFPNDGPADGQIASGGKEAFSALNEQSADRWHKVAMKSGENTFKWTLTAKHSTASWQFFITKPEWDVNKPLTRADFDLTPFCQQDDNGKIPTATVELNCNIPERSGYQVILGVWNIADTGNAFYQVIDADFKK
;
A
#
# COMPACT_ATOMS: atom_id res chain seq x y z
N MET A 1 -24.09 6.85 -92.37
CA MET A 1 -24.18 5.73 -91.43
C MET A 1 -23.07 5.87 -90.40
N LYS A 2 -23.36 6.45 -89.19
CA LYS A 2 -22.40 6.64 -88.09
C LYS A 2 -22.64 5.51 -87.11
N LYS A 3 -21.63 4.68 -86.87
CA LYS A 3 -21.65 3.62 -85.83
C LYS A 3 -21.21 4.22 -84.52
N ASN A 4 -22.08 4.28 -83.48
CA ASN A 4 -21.76 4.66 -82.10
C ASN A 4 -21.12 3.44 -81.42
N LYS A 5 -19.92 3.64 -80.89
CA LYS A 5 -19.28 2.67 -79.99
C LYS A 5 -19.69 3.02 -78.56
N LEU A 6 -20.35 2.08 -77.93
CA LEU A 6 -20.70 2.13 -76.50
C LEU A 6 -19.46 1.72 -75.67
N MET A 7 -18.99 2.61 -74.87
CA MET A 7 -17.85 2.38 -73.97
C MET A 7 -18.39 1.97 -72.56
N VAL A 8 -18.18 0.68 -72.25
CA VAL A 8 -18.55 0.17 -70.90
C VAL A 8 -17.40 0.47 -69.89
N PHE A 9 -17.68 1.31 -68.96
CA PHE A 9 -16.77 1.50 -67.81
C PHE A 9 -17.07 0.51 -66.70
N THR A 10 -16.16 -0.43 -66.49
CA THR A 10 -16.16 -1.34 -65.34
C THR A 10 -15.57 -0.60 -64.14
N ALA A 11 -16.39 -0.25 -63.16
CA ALA A 11 -15.96 0.30 -61.89
C ALA A 11 -15.52 -0.83 -60.97
N THR A 12 -14.23 -0.90 -60.71
CA THR A 12 -13.65 -1.86 -59.73
C THR A 12 -13.79 -1.26 -58.31
N LEU A 13 -14.64 -1.88 -57.51
CA LEU A 13 -14.85 -1.51 -56.10
C LEU A 13 -13.72 -2.12 -55.24
N LEU A 14 -12.79 -1.31 -54.81
CA LEU A 14 -11.77 -1.70 -53.82
C LEU A 14 -12.40 -1.71 -52.41
N LEU A 15 -12.69 -2.89 -51.89
CA LEU A 15 -13.02 -3.05 -50.45
C LEU A 15 -11.73 -2.92 -49.64
N SER A 16 -11.55 -1.76 -48.98
CA SER A 16 -10.54 -1.58 -47.95
C SER A 16 -11.07 -2.19 -46.62
N SER A 17 -10.55 -3.36 -46.27
CA SER A 17 -10.76 -3.97 -44.95
C SER A 17 -9.99 -3.17 -43.90
N ALA A 18 -10.68 -2.27 -43.18
CA ALA A 18 -10.15 -1.63 -41.97
C ALA A 18 -10.03 -2.72 -40.89
N GLY A 19 -8.82 -3.20 -40.65
CA GLY A 19 -8.53 -4.07 -39.54
C GLY A 19 -8.69 -3.28 -38.22
N PHE A 20 -9.70 -3.59 -37.41
CA PHE A 20 -9.80 -3.12 -36.06
C PHE A 20 -8.68 -3.78 -35.24
N ILE A 21 -7.62 -3.03 -34.95
CA ILE A 21 -6.64 -3.42 -33.92
C ILE A 21 -7.35 -3.28 -32.60
N SER A 22 -7.86 -4.39 -32.06
CA SER A 22 -8.34 -4.47 -30.69
C SER A 22 -7.10 -4.41 -29.78
N THR A 23 -6.78 -3.23 -29.27
CA THR A 23 -5.86 -3.11 -28.15
C THR A 23 -6.58 -3.62 -26.91
N ALA A 24 -6.30 -4.87 -26.51
CA ALA A 24 -6.69 -5.35 -25.20
C ALA A 24 -6.14 -4.33 -24.16
N PRO A 25 -6.95 -3.88 -23.18
CA PRO A 25 -6.42 -3.07 -22.11
C PRO A 25 -5.29 -3.88 -21.45
N ALA A 26 -4.11 -3.26 -21.32
CA ALA A 26 -3.06 -3.83 -20.51
C ALA A 26 -3.66 -4.08 -19.13
N ASP A 27 -3.67 -5.33 -18.70
CA ASP A 27 -4.06 -5.71 -17.36
C ASP A 27 -3.06 -5.04 -16.42
N VAL A 28 -3.45 -3.88 -15.89
CA VAL A 28 -2.69 -3.19 -14.86
C VAL A 28 -2.86 -4.05 -13.62
N THR A 29 -2.03 -5.08 -13.53
CA THR A 29 -1.90 -5.84 -12.29
C THR A 29 -1.43 -4.88 -11.22
N LEU A 30 -2.39 -4.35 -10.47
CA LEU A 30 -2.15 -3.51 -9.31
C LEU A 30 -1.32 -4.32 -8.32
N LYS A 31 -0.04 -4.00 -8.25
CA LYS A 31 0.96 -4.66 -7.40
C LYS A 31 0.87 -4.01 -6.02
N HIS A 32 0.33 -4.70 -5.00
CA HIS A 32 -0.05 -4.08 -3.75
C HIS A 32 -0.13 -5.10 -2.60
N GLY A 33 -0.09 -4.60 -1.36
CA GLY A 33 -0.23 -5.43 -0.17
C GLY A 33 -0.68 -4.64 1.05
N TYR A 34 -1.26 -5.33 2.02
CA TYR A 34 -1.67 -4.78 3.31
C TYR A 34 -1.29 -5.72 4.46
N ILE A 35 -1.24 -5.20 5.67
CA ILE A 35 -1.07 -6.00 6.88
C ILE A 35 -2.47 -6.31 7.43
N ASP A 36 -2.79 -7.61 7.58
CA ASP A 36 -4.05 -8.08 8.16
C ASP A 36 -3.88 -8.77 9.52
N VAL A 37 -2.63 -9.06 9.92
CA VAL A 37 -2.30 -9.59 11.26
C VAL A 37 -1.04 -8.89 11.79
N PRO A 38 -1.16 -8.14 12.89
CA PRO A 38 -2.36 -7.47 13.38
C PRO A 38 -2.93 -6.54 12.31
N PRO A 39 -4.27 -6.29 12.27
CA PRO A 39 -4.86 -5.54 11.18
C PRO A 39 -4.40 -4.08 11.17
N SER A 40 -3.95 -3.60 10.01
CA SER A 40 -3.53 -2.21 9.80
C SER A 40 -4.70 -1.23 9.79
N ARG A 41 -4.40 0.06 10.02
CA ARG A 41 -5.34 1.18 9.94
C ARG A 41 -6.15 1.15 8.64
N ALA A 42 -5.47 1.01 7.50
CA ALA A 42 -6.11 0.95 6.19
C ALA A 42 -6.95 -0.32 6.01
N PHE A 43 -6.47 -1.47 6.48
CA PHE A 43 -7.25 -2.70 6.43
C PHE A 43 -8.54 -2.57 7.23
N LEU A 44 -8.50 -1.96 8.42
CA LEU A 44 -9.68 -1.72 9.26
C LEU A 44 -10.66 -0.71 8.68
N CYS A 45 -10.26 0.10 7.69
CA CYS A 45 -11.15 0.94 6.90
C CYS A 45 -11.99 0.14 5.89
N SER A 46 -11.52 -1.03 5.48
CA SER A 46 -12.15 -1.83 4.43
C SER A 46 -13.26 -2.75 4.94
N ALA A 47 -14.11 -3.23 4.02
CA ALA A 47 -15.13 -4.21 4.33
C ALA A 47 -14.54 -5.51 4.91
N LYS A 48 -13.35 -5.94 4.46
CA LYS A 48 -12.63 -7.11 5.00
C LYS A 48 -12.21 -6.89 6.46
N GLY A 49 -11.84 -5.65 6.82
CA GLY A 49 -11.55 -5.20 8.18
C GLY A 49 -12.81 -4.78 8.97
N LYS A 50 -14.01 -5.11 8.46
CA LYS A 50 -15.31 -4.83 9.08
C LYS A 50 -15.65 -3.34 9.22
N ASN A 51 -14.95 -2.47 8.48
CA ASN A 51 -15.10 -1.02 8.54
C ASN A 51 -15.06 -0.48 9.98
N LEU A 52 -14.15 -0.99 10.81
CA LEU A 52 -13.98 -0.55 12.20
C LEU A 52 -13.47 0.90 12.26
N ASN A 53 -12.66 1.32 11.27
CA ASN A 53 -12.33 2.71 11.04
C ASN A 53 -13.35 3.35 10.08
N LYS A 54 -13.69 4.61 10.35
CA LYS A 54 -14.67 5.39 9.57
C LYS A 54 -13.99 6.58 8.91
N ASP A 55 -14.66 7.19 7.93
CA ASP A 55 -14.22 8.42 7.25
C ASP A 55 -12.80 8.32 6.68
N CYS A 56 -12.50 7.16 6.11
CA CYS A 56 -11.16 6.84 5.59
C CYS A 56 -10.92 7.32 4.15
N GLY A 57 -11.93 7.89 3.48
CA GLY A 57 -11.83 8.24 2.08
C GLY A 57 -11.65 7.02 1.16
N PRO A 58 -10.98 7.18 -0.01
CA PRO A 58 -10.86 6.12 -1.01
C PRO A 58 -10.16 4.84 -0.52
N ILE A 59 -9.27 4.95 0.48
CA ILE A 59 -8.50 3.80 0.98
C ILE A 59 -9.37 2.65 1.49
N GLN A 60 -10.63 2.92 1.87
CA GLN A 60 -11.58 1.89 2.27
C GLN A 60 -11.83 0.82 1.18
N TYR A 61 -11.63 1.17 -0.08
CA TYR A 61 -11.82 0.27 -1.23
C TYR A 61 -10.53 -0.40 -1.68
N GLU A 62 -9.38 0.18 -1.32
CA GLU A 62 -8.06 -0.27 -1.78
C GLU A 62 -6.99 -0.21 -0.68
N PRO A 63 -7.19 -0.87 0.48
CA PRO A 63 -6.26 -0.80 1.63
C PRO A 63 -4.84 -1.25 1.31
N GLN A 64 -4.63 -1.93 0.17
CA GLN A 64 -3.35 -2.39 -0.33
C GLN A 64 -2.55 -1.32 -1.07
N SER A 65 -3.09 -0.12 -1.34
CA SER A 65 -2.56 0.84 -2.33
C SER A 65 -1.70 1.94 -1.74
N ILE A 66 -1.28 1.84 -0.46
CA ILE A 66 -0.44 2.86 0.18
C ILE A 66 1.01 2.68 -0.25
N GLU A 67 1.31 3.10 -1.46
CA GLU A 67 2.63 3.10 -2.05
C GLU A 67 3.20 4.53 -2.05
N GLY A 68 4.45 4.69 -1.64
CA GLY A 68 5.17 5.96 -1.64
C GLY A 68 6.65 5.79 -1.93
N LEU A 69 7.43 6.88 -1.93
CA LEU A 69 8.87 6.79 -2.05
C LEU A 69 9.46 5.92 -0.95
N LYS A 70 10.45 5.07 -1.28
CA LYS A 70 11.15 4.25 -0.29
C LYS A 70 12.23 5.05 0.44
N GLY A 71 12.77 4.46 1.50
CA GLY A 71 13.96 4.98 2.19
C GLY A 71 13.70 5.42 3.62
N PHE A 72 12.47 5.20 4.16
CA PHE A 72 12.24 5.45 5.58
C PHE A 72 13.29 4.71 6.44
N PRO A 73 13.89 5.34 7.45
CA PRO A 73 13.54 6.66 7.98
C PRO A 73 14.28 7.86 7.34
N ASN A 74 15.28 7.65 6.49
CA ASN A 74 16.13 8.74 5.96
C ASN A 74 15.44 9.51 4.83
N ASP A 75 14.56 8.84 4.09
CA ASP A 75 13.76 9.33 2.98
C ASP A 75 12.32 8.82 3.11
N GLY A 76 11.57 8.76 2.01
CA GLY A 76 10.20 8.27 1.99
C GLY A 76 9.17 9.39 2.16
N PRO A 77 7.96 9.08 2.65
CA PRO A 77 6.91 10.08 2.82
C PRO A 77 7.33 11.19 3.78
N ALA A 78 6.91 12.42 3.54
CA ALA A 78 7.16 13.56 4.41
C ALA A 78 6.54 13.36 5.80
N ASP A 79 7.07 14.05 6.81
CA ASP A 79 6.48 14.12 8.14
C ASP A 79 5.06 14.66 8.05
N GLY A 80 4.13 14.06 8.80
CA GLY A 80 2.70 14.32 8.72
C GLY A 80 1.99 13.57 7.58
N GLN A 81 2.73 12.87 6.70
CA GLN A 81 2.17 12.12 5.57
C GLN A 81 2.56 10.63 5.56
N ILE A 82 3.15 10.14 6.64
CA ILE A 82 3.70 8.78 6.73
C ILE A 82 2.60 7.73 6.54
N ALA A 83 1.44 7.92 7.18
CA ALA A 83 0.35 6.95 7.14
C ALA A 83 -0.34 6.85 5.76
N SER A 84 -0.28 7.91 4.95
CA SER A 84 -0.80 7.92 3.57
C SER A 84 0.23 7.50 2.51
N GLY A 85 1.49 7.25 2.91
CA GLY A 85 2.59 7.04 1.96
C GLY A 85 2.94 8.29 1.15
N GLY A 86 2.55 9.48 1.61
CA GLY A 86 2.70 10.74 0.88
C GLY A 86 1.64 10.97 -0.21
N LYS A 87 0.59 10.12 -0.29
CA LYS A 87 -0.48 10.24 -1.28
C LYS A 87 -1.61 11.13 -0.76
N GLU A 88 -1.90 12.22 -1.49
CA GLU A 88 -2.99 13.14 -1.16
C GLU A 88 -4.36 12.44 -1.15
N ALA A 89 -4.61 11.53 -2.09
CA ALA A 89 -5.86 10.78 -2.15
C ALA A 89 -6.14 9.96 -0.87
N PHE A 90 -5.11 9.65 -0.08
CA PHE A 90 -5.20 8.87 1.16
C PHE A 90 -4.92 9.74 2.40
N SER A 91 -4.95 11.06 2.27
CA SER A 91 -4.61 12.03 3.34
C SER A 91 -5.43 11.87 4.62
N ALA A 92 -6.67 11.34 4.52
CA ALA A 92 -7.48 10.99 5.70
C ALA A 92 -6.74 10.05 6.68
N LEU A 93 -5.84 9.18 6.18
CA LEU A 93 -5.04 8.30 7.05
C LEU A 93 -4.03 9.06 7.92
N ASN A 94 -3.71 10.30 7.60
CA ASN A 94 -2.77 11.12 8.37
C ASN A 94 -3.43 11.81 9.56
N GLU A 95 -4.75 11.82 9.63
CA GLU A 95 -5.46 12.31 10.81
C GLU A 95 -5.03 11.51 12.04
N GLN A 96 -4.73 12.22 13.14
CA GLN A 96 -4.22 11.58 14.34
C GLN A 96 -4.79 12.24 15.60
N SER A 97 -5.42 11.43 16.43
CA SER A 97 -5.80 11.76 17.80
C SER A 97 -5.94 10.50 18.63
N ALA A 98 -6.08 10.67 19.92
CA ALA A 98 -6.25 9.54 20.85
C ALA A 98 -7.41 8.63 20.50
N ASP A 99 -8.48 9.16 19.89
CA ASP A 99 -9.74 8.44 19.64
C ASP A 99 -10.08 8.25 18.16
N ARG A 100 -9.22 8.72 17.23
CA ARG A 100 -9.52 8.70 15.79
C ARG A 100 -9.57 7.29 15.21
N TRP A 101 -8.70 6.40 15.66
CA TRP A 101 -8.52 5.08 15.07
C TRP A 101 -8.87 3.95 16.02
N HIS A 102 -9.40 2.87 15.47
CA HIS A 102 -9.59 1.62 16.21
C HIS A 102 -8.23 1.02 16.57
N LYS A 103 -8.02 0.75 17.85
CA LYS A 103 -6.76 0.20 18.36
C LYS A 103 -6.86 -1.30 18.54
N VAL A 104 -5.84 -2.01 18.09
CA VAL A 104 -5.71 -3.45 18.25
C VAL A 104 -4.99 -3.75 19.57
N ALA A 105 -5.58 -4.60 20.41
CA ALA A 105 -4.93 -5.02 21.64
C ALA A 105 -3.66 -5.83 21.31
N MET A 106 -2.51 -5.41 21.82
CA MET A 106 -1.22 -6.04 21.59
C MET A 106 -0.45 -6.19 22.91
N LYS A 107 0.60 -6.98 22.88
CA LYS A 107 1.56 -7.15 23.98
C LYS A 107 2.98 -6.96 23.47
N SER A 108 3.86 -6.48 24.32
CA SER A 108 5.31 -6.53 24.08
C SER A 108 5.81 -7.96 23.99
N GLY A 109 6.99 -8.18 23.43
CA GLY A 109 7.52 -9.52 23.18
C GLY A 109 7.13 -10.10 21.83
N GLU A 110 7.08 -11.42 21.71
CA GLU A 110 6.85 -12.10 20.45
C GLU A 110 5.45 -11.86 19.87
N ASN A 111 5.41 -11.40 18.61
CA ASN A 111 4.20 -11.19 17.82
C ASN A 111 4.45 -11.60 16.37
N THR A 112 3.41 -12.11 15.69
CA THR A 112 3.46 -12.37 14.26
C THR A 112 2.82 -11.23 13.49
N PHE A 113 3.54 -10.74 12.49
CA PHE A 113 3.03 -9.76 11.51
C PHE A 113 2.84 -10.45 10.18
N LYS A 114 1.65 -10.31 9.58
CA LYS A 114 1.36 -10.91 8.28
C LYS A 114 0.97 -9.84 7.26
N TRP A 115 1.71 -9.84 6.16
CA TRP A 115 1.34 -9.15 4.94
C TRP A 115 0.56 -10.08 4.02
N THR A 116 -0.54 -9.58 3.46
CA THR A 116 -1.29 -10.22 2.38
C THR A 116 -1.10 -9.40 1.12
N LEU A 117 -0.50 -10.04 0.09
CA LEU A 117 -0.13 -9.40 -1.16
C LEU A 117 -1.19 -9.68 -2.22
N THR A 118 -1.79 -8.63 -2.74
CA THR A 118 -2.74 -8.72 -3.86
C THR A 118 -1.99 -8.78 -5.20
N ALA A 119 -0.76 -8.27 -5.22
CA ALA A 119 0.20 -8.53 -6.27
C ALA A 119 1.64 -8.44 -5.73
N LYS A 120 2.53 -9.23 -6.31
CA LYS A 120 3.88 -9.45 -5.79
C LYS A 120 4.89 -8.56 -6.50
N HIS A 121 5.87 -8.06 -5.72
CA HIS A 121 7.03 -7.36 -6.23
C HIS A 121 8.31 -8.09 -5.86
N SER A 122 9.36 -7.91 -6.67
CA SER A 122 10.72 -8.15 -6.22
C SER A 122 10.98 -7.33 -4.96
N THR A 123 11.29 -7.98 -3.86
CA THR A 123 11.33 -7.39 -2.52
C THR A 123 12.77 -7.20 -2.04
N ALA A 124 13.09 -5.99 -1.60
CA ALA A 124 14.36 -5.71 -0.94
C ALA A 124 14.28 -6.16 0.53
N SER A 125 13.33 -5.59 1.28
CA SER A 125 13.19 -5.89 2.71
C SER A 125 11.80 -5.57 3.24
N TRP A 126 11.51 -6.12 4.40
CA TRP A 126 10.37 -5.83 5.27
C TRP A 126 10.90 -5.25 6.57
N GLN A 127 10.33 -4.14 7.02
CA GLN A 127 10.77 -3.47 8.24
C GLN A 127 9.58 -3.05 9.08
N PHE A 128 9.76 -3.11 10.41
CA PHE A 128 8.77 -2.60 11.36
C PHE A 128 9.42 -1.65 12.35
N PHE A 129 8.79 -0.49 12.48
CA PHE A 129 9.16 0.57 13.41
C PHE A 129 8.02 0.79 14.40
N ILE A 130 8.32 1.31 15.57
CA ILE A 130 7.31 1.61 16.60
C ILE A 130 7.55 3.00 17.17
N THR A 131 6.47 3.66 17.55
CA THR A 131 6.56 4.96 18.22
C THR A 131 7.29 4.86 19.56
N LYS A 132 7.96 5.95 19.95
CA LYS A 132 8.56 6.12 21.28
C LYS A 132 7.47 6.16 22.35
N PRO A 133 7.76 5.80 23.60
CA PRO A 133 6.77 5.85 24.68
C PRO A 133 6.08 7.21 24.85
N GLU A 134 6.83 8.30 24.65
CA GLU A 134 6.41 9.69 24.90
C GLU A 134 5.88 10.42 23.65
N TRP A 135 5.51 9.70 22.56
CA TRP A 135 5.01 10.34 21.36
C TRP A 135 3.66 11.07 21.57
N ASP A 136 3.42 12.15 20.82
CA ASP A 136 2.18 12.93 20.93
C ASP A 136 1.07 12.30 20.07
N VAL A 137 0.15 11.61 20.73
CA VAL A 137 -0.97 10.90 20.08
C VAL A 137 -1.94 11.80 19.33
N ASN A 138 -1.86 13.13 19.50
CA ASN A 138 -2.78 14.10 18.91
C ASN A 138 -2.13 14.90 17.76
N LYS A 139 -0.98 14.46 17.26
CA LYS A 139 -0.32 15.07 16.11
C LYS A 139 -0.09 14.07 15.00
N PRO A 140 -0.16 14.50 13.73
CA PRO A 140 0.21 13.65 12.60
C PRO A 140 1.60 13.05 12.79
N LEU A 141 1.77 11.78 12.41
CA LEU A 141 3.01 11.03 12.60
C LEU A 141 4.20 11.68 11.91
N THR A 142 5.27 11.86 12.65
CA THR A 142 6.57 12.33 12.19
C THR A 142 7.66 11.29 12.45
N ARG A 143 8.81 11.42 11.81
CA ARG A 143 9.98 10.57 12.11
C ARG A 143 10.42 10.67 13.56
N ALA A 144 10.29 11.87 14.15
CA ALA A 144 10.65 12.11 15.54
C ALA A 144 9.85 11.27 16.54
N ASP A 145 8.65 10.84 16.15
CA ASP A 145 7.77 10.01 16.98
C ASP A 145 8.21 8.55 17.04
N PHE A 146 9.03 8.08 16.11
CA PHE A 146 9.45 6.68 16.01
C PHE A 146 10.84 6.42 16.60
N ASP A 147 11.05 5.20 17.09
CA ASP A 147 12.37 4.60 17.15
C ASP A 147 12.80 4.30 15.72
N LEU A 148 13.85 4.99 15.24
CA LEU A 148 14.24 4.94 13.82
C LEU A 148 15.09 3.71 13.47
N THR A 149 15.44 2.89 14.46
CA THR A 149 15.95 1.54 14.22
C THR A 149 14.78 0.58 14.19
N PRO A 150 14.58 -0.20 13.11
CA PRO A 150 13.48 -1.15 13.05
C PRO A 150 13.64 -2.21 14.15
N PHE A 151 12.58 -2.51 14.88
CA PHE A 151 12.59 -3.59 15.86
C PHE A 151 12.49 -4.97 15.21
N CYS A 152 12.11 -5.01 13.94
CA CYS A 152 12.02 -6.22 13.14
C CYS A 152 12.38 -5.92 11.69
N GLN A 153 13.22 -6.77 11.08
CA GLN A 153 13.61 -6.66 9.69
C GLN A 153 13.84 -8.05 9.09
N GLN A 154 13.42 -8.21 7.84
CA GLN A 154 13.76 -9.35 6.99
C GLN A 154 14.22 -8.83 5.63
N ASP A 155 15.36 -9.30 5.14
CA ASP A 155 15.91 -8.97 3.83
C ASP A 155 15.62 -10.12 2.85
N ASP A 156 14.91 -9.80 1.79
CA ASP A 156 14.56 -10.77 0.73
C ASP A 156 15.50 -10.67 -0.48
N ASN A 157 16.36 -9.65 -0.53
CA ASN A 157 17.43 -9.49 -1.54
C ASN A 157 16.94 -9.63 -2.99
N GLY A 158 15.81 -9.03 -3.32
CA GLY A 158 15.23 -9.05 -4.66
C GLY A 158 14.36 -10.27 -4.97
N LYS A 159 14.12 -11.16 -4.04
CA LYS A 159 13.22 -12.31 -4.25
C LYS A 159 11.76 -11.84 -4.40
N ILE A 160 11.00 -12.60 -5.20
CA ILE A 160 9.56 -12.44 -5.29
C ILE A 160 8.93 -13.27 -4.17
N PRO A 161 8.18 -12.65 -3.24
CA PRO A 161 7.59 -13.35 -2.12
C PRO A 161 6.38 -14.22 -2.52
N THR A 162 5.91 -15.03 -1.60
CA THR A 162 4.61 -15.71 -1.67
C THR A 162 3.47 -14.71 -1.52
N ALA A 163 2.21 -15.14 -1.72
CA ALA A 163 1.04 -14.26 -1.57
C ALA A 163 0.85 -13.78 -0.13
N THR A 164 1.41 -14.48 0.83
CA THR A 164 1.45 -14.07 2.25
C THR A 164 2.88 -14.13 2.75
N VAL A 165 3.27 -13.14 3.56
CA VAL A 165 4.58 -13.08 4.22
C VAL A 165 4.35 -12.88 5.70
N GLU A 166 4.89 -13.79 6.52
CA GLU A 166 4.78 -13.74 7.98
C GLU A 166 6.16 -13.49 8.58
N LEU A 167 6.22 -12.51 9.49
CA LEU A 167 7.42 -12.20 10.27
C LEU A 167 7.09 -12.35 11.76
N ASN A 168 7.89 -13.15 12.45
CA ASN A 168 7.86 -13.25 13.91
C ASN A 168 8.83 -12.23 14.49
N CYS A 169 8.30 -11.25 15.21
CA CYS A 169 9.04 -10.10 15.67
C CYS A 169 8.93 -9.96 17.18
N ASN A 170 9.99 -9.51 17.81
CA ASN A 170 10.00 -9.20 19.23
C ASN A 170 9.79 -7.69 19.44
N ILE A 171 8.57 -7.32 19.82
CA ILE A 171 8.20 -5.92 20.07
C ILE A 171 8.84 -5.46 21.38
N PRO A 172 9.54 -4.30 21.40
CA PRO A 172 10.09 -3.75 22.63
C PRO A 172 8.98 -3.39 23.63
N GLU A 173 9.34 -3.29 24.92
CA GLU A 173 8.40 -2.91 25.98
C GLU A 173 7.71 -1.58 25.66
N ARG A 174 6.38 -1.61 25.65
CA ARG A 174 5.51 -0.46 25.42
C ARG A 174 4.28 -0.55 26.32
N SER A 175 3.63 0.58 26.50
CA SER A 175 2.35 0.68 27.21
C SER A 175 1.46 1.74 26.55
N GLY A 176 0.14 1.56 26.70
CA GLY A 176 -0.85 2.48 26.14
C GLY A 176 -0.88 2.45 24.60
N TYR A 177 -1.35 3.56 24.02
CA TYR A 177 -1.47 3.68 22.57
C TYR A 177 -0.11 3.92 21.91
N GLN A 178 0.24 3.06 20.99
CA GLN A 178 1.43 3.14 20.13
C GLN A 178 1.03 2.93 18.67
N VAL A 179 1.87 3.43 17.76
CA VAL A 179 1.73 3.15 16.33
C VAL A 179 2.90 2.31 15.86
N ILE A 180 2.60 1.21 15.17
CA ILE A 180 3.61 0.40 14.48
C ILE A 180 3.52 0.71 13.00
N LEU A 181 4.66 1.03 12.39
CA LEU A 181 4.79 1.27 10.95
C LEU A 181 5.45 0.07 10.30
N GLY A 182 4.72 -0.62 9.42
CA GLY A 182 5.25 -1.64 8.53
C GLY A 182 5.65 -1.02 7.19
N VAL A 183 6.86 -1.30 6.74
CA VAL A 183 7.42 -0.84 5.46
C VAL A 183 7.84 -2.04 4.62
N TRP A 184 7.26 -2.18 3.44
CA TRP A 184 7.66 -3.16 2.44
C TRP A 184 8.46 -2.47 1.35
N ASN A 185 9.79 -2.60 1.37
CA ASN A 185 10.69 -2.00 0.41
C ASN A 185 10.79 -2.83 -0.87
N ILE A 186 10.48 -2.22 -2.01
CA ILE A 186 10.53 -2.86 -3.32
C ILE A 186 11.96 -2.81 -3.87
N ALA A 187 12.43 -3.91 -4.46
CA ALA A 187 13.81 -3.98 -4.93
C ALA A 187 14.02 -3.30 -6.29
N ASP A 188 13.06 -3.43 -7.20
CA ASP A 188 13.13 -3.03 -8.60
C ASP A 188 12.49 -1.67 -8.91
N THR A 189 12.02 -0.95 -7.89
CA THR A 189 11.48 0.42 -8.02
C THR A 189 12.05 1.36 -6.96
N GLY A 190 11.76 2.66 -7.09
CA GLY A 190 12.05 3.68 -6.07
C GLY A 190 11.01 3.73 -4.94
N ASN A 191 10.10 2.76 -4.84
CA ASN A 191 8.94 2.82 -3.97
C ASN A 191 8.97 1.77 -2.84
N ALA A 192 8.12 2.00 -1.84
CA ALA A 192 7.80 1.09 -0.76
C ALA A 192 6.29 1.18 -0.44
N PHE A 193 5.75 0.16 0.21
CA PHE A 193 4.41 0.17 0.77
C PHE A 193 4.47 0.46 2.26
N TYR A 194 3.54 1.29 2.72
CA TYR A 194 3.46 1.78 4.09
C TYR A 194 2.15 1.34 4.72
N GLN A 195 2.21 0.68 5.88
CA GLN A 195 1.03 0.26 6.62
C GLN A 195 1.20 0.59 8.09
N VAL A 196 0.25 1.31 8.65
CA VAL A 196 0.23 1.67 10.08
C VAL A 196 -0.72 0.76 10.83
N ILE A 197 -0.31 0.32 12.03
CA ILE A 197 -1.13 -0.42 12.98
C ILE A 197 -1.27 0.43 14.23
N ASP A 198 -2.50 0.73 14.62
CA ASP A 198 -2.84 1.41 15.86
C ASP A 198 -2.94 0.36 16.98
N ALA A 199 -2.00 0.35 17.90
CA ALA A 199 -1.84 -0.69 18.90
C ALA A 199 -2.12 -0.17 20.32
N ASP A 200 -2.92 -0.91 21.10
CA ASP A 200 -3.13 -0.68 22.54
C ASP A 200 -2.37 -1.74 23.34
N PHE A 201 -1.26 -1.31 23.94
CA PHE A 201 -0.43 -2.15 24.79
C PHE A 201 -0.95 -2.09 26.22
N LYS A 202 -1.73 -3.11 26.61
CA LYS A 202 -2.22 -3.24 27.99
C LYS A 202 -1.09 -3.68 28.92
N LYS A 203 -1.05 -3.03 30.06
CA LYS A 203 -0.18 -3.44 31.18
C LYS A 203 -0.60 -4.80 31.72
#